data_e8de281daf4301deac7aa1b39370ed99
#
_entry.id   e8de281daf4301deac7aa1b39370ed99
#
_cell.length_a   1.000
_cell.length_b   1.000
_cell.length_c   1.000
_cell.angle_alpha   90.00
_cell.angle_beta   90.00
_cell.angle_gamma   90.00
#
_symmetry.space_group_name_H-M   'P 1'
#
loop_
_entity.id
_entity.type
_entity.pdbx_description
1 polymer ?
#
loop_
_entity_poly.entity_id
_entity_poly.type
_entity_poly.pdbx_seq_one_letter_code
_entity_poly.pdbx_strand_id
1 'polypeptide(L)'
;MGKLPHSLRSAKLLLPFHKPPPSPSPPSPSPPLSQSPSPPESSVFFRSPLKKPKKPSKTPRGTLNASPPPPQQHVFRSPLLSDAIATFDAHVASSPSLDPTSLLQSFCNAGASPADALSFLRHISPSLAPGRAAFHVLLGHTCLHPSAPDPAAVLDLMSDNGSPPDAASADLAVRALCSADRLDDACVLLRDRLASIADRFTYNFLVRRFARYRPISTAYALIKELRGAGLQPDLVTYTNLIDAVCRGRNLREATRLLGKLADAGFKPDCYVYNVIMKGYCMVDQYGEVMEVYNRMKDEGIKPDLVTYNTLVYGLSKAGMLSQAKKFLDVMADTGHFPDVVTYTSLMNGMCRKGDALGALKLLEEMEEKGCTPNECTYNTMLMGLCKAKCLDKGIQLYQEMIAKAMKLENPTYATLVRALCRANKIAEAYEVFDYAIDSKSLTDVTAYMALENSLKWLNKAKVVNEIMADFWSANKVVCCLRT
;
A
#
# COMPACT_ATOMS: atom_id res chain seq x y z
N MET A 1 9.14 29.99 -16.42
CA MET A 1 8.81 30.98 -15.37
C MET A 1 7.55 31.72 -15.82
N GLY A 2 6.39 31.20 -15.44
CA GLY A 2 5.10 31.85 -15.70
C GLY A 2 4.99 33.08 -14.81
N LYS A 3 5.00 34.28 -15.44
CA LYS A 3 4.81 35.53 -14.72
C LYS A 3 3.31 35.81 -14.66
N LEU A 4 2.80 36.23 -13.49
CA LEU A 4 1.42 36.72 -13.35
C LEU A 4 1.05 37.73 -14.43
N PRO A 5 -0.16 37.62 -15.01
CA PRO A 5 -0.67 38.65 -15.94
C PRO A 5 -0.59 40.04 -15.32
N HIS A 6 -0.28 41.04 -16.16
CA HIS A 6 -0.11 42.43 -15.72
C HIS A 6 -1.31 42.98 -14.95
N SER A 7 -2.52 42.53 -15.26
CA SER A 7 -3.78 42.87 -14.59
C SER A 7 -3.92 42.42 -13.15
N LEU A 8 -3.13 41.44 -12.72
CA LEU A 8 -3.17 40.88 -11.35
C LEU A 8 -1.93 41.22 -10.50
N ARG A 9 -0.87 41.78 -11.13
CA ARG A 9 0.35 42.21 -10.43
C ARG A 9 0.13 43.32 -9.41
N SER A 10 -0.88 44.17 -9.62
CA SER A 10 -1.25 45.24 -8.68
C SER A 10 -1.96 44.75 -7.42
N ALA A 11 -2.44 43.49 -7.40
CA ALA A 11 -3.08 42.92 -6.21
C ALA A 11 -2.06 42.34 -5.18
N LYS A 12 -0.76 42.28 -5.52
CA LYS A 12 0.30 41.80 -4.64
C LYS A 12 0.61 42.62 -3.40
N LEU A 13 -0.03 43.79 -3.26
CA LEU A 13 0.30 44.77 -2.19
C LEU A 13 -0.30 44.46 -0.82
N LEU A 14 -1.03 43.36 -0.64
CA LEU A 14 -1.77 43.13 0.61
C LEU A 14 -1.45 41.83 1.39
N LEU A 15 -0.57 40.93 0.91
CA LEU A 15 -0.13 39.77 1.70
C LEU A 15 1.34 39.45 1.38
N PRO A 16 2.25 39.45 2.38
CA PRO A 16 3.61 39.00 2.18
C PRO A 16 3.68 37.47 2.17
N PHE A 17 3.65 36.88 0.99
CA PHE A 17 4.16 35.53 0.83
C PHE A 17 5.69 35.61 0.90
N HIS A 18 6.25 35.26 2.03
CA HIS A 18 7.68 35.08 2.13
C HIS A 18 8.11 33.85 1.34
N LYS A 19 9.11 34.03 0.46
CA LYS A 19 9.86 32.90 -0.09
C LYS A 19 10.32 32.00 1.07
N PRO A 20 10.28 30.67 0.92
CA PRO A 20 10.84 29.79 1.95
C PRO A 20 12.30 30.16 2.19
N PRO A 21 12.76 30.20 3.46
CA PRO A 21 14.16 30.41 3.77
C PRO A 21 14.99 29.30 3.14
N PRO A 22 16.24 29.57 2.72
CA PRO A 22 17.15 28.53 2.24
C PRO A 22 17.32 27.50 3.36
N SER A 23 17.36 26.22 2.97
CA SER A 23 17.57 25.09 3.87
C SER A 23 18.77 25.34 4.79
N PRO A 24 18.68 25.10 6.11
CA PRO A 24 19.79 25.26 7.02
C PRO A 24 20.89 24.25 6.70
N SER A 25 22.13 24.75 6.62
CA SER A 25 23.34 23.95 6.53
C SER A 25 23.47 23.05 7.77
N PRO A 26 24.07 21.86 7.67
CA PRO A 26 24.22 20.95 8.81
C PRO A 26 25.07 21.58 9.92
N PRO A 27 24.72 21.39 11.19
CA PRO A 27 25.48 21.92 12.32
C PRO A 27 26.82 21.20 12.46
N SER A 28 27.87 21.97 12.70
CA SER A 28 29.20 21.53 13.07
C SER A 28 29.22 20.85 14.45
N PRO A 29 30.10 19.87 14.70
CA PRO A 29 30.13 19.13 15.96
C PRO A 29 30.61 19.95 17.15
N SER A 30 29.83 19.91 18.23
CA SER A 30 30.20 20.52 19.53
C SER A 30 31.09 19.60 20.36
N PRO A 31 31.97 20.13 21.21
CA PRO A 31 32.92 19.36 22.01
C PRO A 31 32.28 18.68 23.23
N PRO A 32 32.96 17.70 23.89
CA PRO A 32 32.39 16.88 24.93
C PRO A 32 32.35 17.59 26.29
N LEU A 33 31.24 17.48 27.02
CA LEU A 33 31.11 17.90 28.40
C LEU A 33 30.97 16.72 29.37
N SER A 34 31.68 16.88 30.46
CA SER A 34 31.98 16.06 31.58
C SER A 34 30.82 15.42 32.35
N GLN A 35 31.16 14.29 32.98
CA GLN A 35 30.39 13.43 33.88
C GLN A 35 29.92 14.11 35.17
N SER A 36 28.69 13.73 35.66
CA SER A 36 28.34 13.35 37.04
C SER A 36 26.83 13.31 37.24
N PRO A 37 26.27 12.77 38.35
CA PRO A 37 26.06 11.37 38.66
C PRO A 37 24.55 10.97 38.72
N SER A 38 24.27 9.67 38.74
CA SER A 38 22.95 9.06 38.82
C SER A 38 22.21 9.29 40.15
N PRO A 39 20.89 9.30 40.12
CA PRO A 39 20.05 8.59 41.10
C PRO A 39 18.89 7.80 40.43
N PRO A 40 18.02 7.10 41.17
CA PRO A 40 17.85 5.66 41.06
C PRO A 40 16.61 5.22 40.25
N GLU A 41 16.58 3.95 39.98
CA GLU A 41 15.56 3.19 39.26
C GLU A 41 14.12 3.45 39.70
N SER A 42 13.27 3.73 38.71
CA SER A 42 11.88 3.27 38.72
C SER A 42 11.47 2.97 37.31
N SER A 43 11.08 1.72 37.14
CA SER A 43 10.67 1.02 35.93
C SER A 43 9.46 1.64 35.26
N VAL A 44 9.58 2.07 33.99
CA VAL A 44 8.45 2.06 33.04
C VAL A 44 8.96 1.69 31.66
N PHE A 45 8.49 0.56 31.16
CA PHE A 45 8.79 0.00 29.86
C PHE A 45 8.19 0.83 28.73
N PHE A 46 9.03 1.53 27.97
CA PHE A 46 8.69 2.00 26.63
C PHE A 46 9.05 0.94 25.60
N ARG A 47 8.08 0.37 24.92
CA ARG A 47 8.28 -0.43 23.70
C ARG A 47 8.06 0.45 22.47
N SER A 48 9.13 0.71 21.77
CA SER A 48 9.18 1.25 20.41
C SER A 48 8.75 0.22 19.35
N PRO A 49 8.42 0.63 18.11
CA PRO A 49 7.68 -0.16 17.13
C PRO A 49 8.48 -1.36 16.59
N LEU A 50 7.73 -2.38 16.22
CA LEU A 50 8.12 -3.68 15.68
C LEU A 50 9.33 -3.66 14.73
N LYS A 51 10.47 -4.11 15.25
CA LYS A 51 11.60 -4.61 14.47
C LYS A 51 11.29 -6.02 13.99
N LYS A 52 11.64 -6.32 12.74
CA LYS A 52 11.59 -7.66 12.13
C LYS A 52 12.19 -8.73 13.05
N PRO A 53 11.69 -9.98 13.04
CA PRO A 53 12.16 -11.04 13.94
C PRO A 53 13.64 -11.33 13.71
N LYS A 54 14.43 -11.26 14.77
CA LYS A 54 15.83 -11.70 14.80
C LYS A 54 15.85 -13.23 14.85
N LYS A 55 16.74 -13.83 14.05
CA LYS A 55 17.07 -15.26 14.09
C LYS A 55 17.55 -15.68 15.50
N PRO A 56 17.30 -16.93 15.91
CA PRO A 56 17.68 -17.41 17.24
C PRO A 56 19.20 -17.44 17.43
N SER A 57 19.62 -17.04 18.63
CA SER A 57 21.02 -17.03 19.08
C SER A 57 21.55 -18.46 19.20
N LYS A 58 22.69 -18.72 18.56
CA LYS A 58 23.44 -19.98 18.73
C LYS A 58 24.27 -19.92 20.00
N THR A 59 24.15 -20.95 20.82
CA THR A 59 25.10 -21.31 21.91
C THR A 59 26.49 -21.62 21.35
N PRO A 60 27.57 -21.32 22.06
CA PRO A 60 28.92 -21.57 21.56
C PRO A 60 29.33 -23.04 21.76
N ARG A 61 29.69 -23.73 20.70
CA ARG A 61 30.50 -24.93 20.73
C ARG A 61 31.57 -24.90 19.66
N GLY A 62 32.82 -25.01 20.12
CA GLY A 62 33.93 -25.68 19.47
C GLY A 62 34.47 -25.03 18.19
N THR A 63 35.59 -24.42 18.31
CA THR A 63 36.57 -24.07 17.28
C THR A 63 36.77 -25.21 16.28
N LEU A 64 36.35 -24.96 15.02
CA LEU A 64 36.99 -25.52 13.82
C LEU A 64 37.04 -24.37 12.81
N ASN A 65 38.27 -24.02 12.43
CA ASN A 65 38.56 -23.05 11.40
C ASN A 65 37.90 -23.43 10.07
N ALA A 66 36.73 -22.86 9.79
CA ALA A 66 36.19 -22.80 8.44
C ALA A 66 36.28 -21.34 8.02
N SER A 67 37.08 -21.09 7.01
CA SER A 67 37.14 -19.81 6.29
C SER A 67 35.73 -19.36 5.91
N PRO A 68 35.40 -18.05 5.97
CA PRO A 68 34.12 -17.58 5.46
C PRO A 68 33.99 -17.99 4.00
N PRO A 69 32.79 -18.40 3.52
CA PRO A 69 32.61 -18.70 2.13
C PRO A 69 32.98 -17.44 1.32
N PRO A 70 33.67 -17.58 0.17
CA PRO A 70 34.06 -16.47 -0.65
C PRO A 70 32.79 -15.66 -1.03
N PRO A 71 32.89 -14.31 -1.17
CA PRO A 71 31.77 -13.51 -1.61
C PRO A 71 31.27 -14.10 -2.95
N GLN A 72 29.97 -14.36 -3.03
CA GLN A 72 29.33 -14.90 -4.26
C GLN A 72 29.65 -13.92 -5.39
N GLN A 73 30.63 -14.26 -6.22
CA GLN A 73 30.93 -13.50 -7.41
C GLN A 73 29.72 -13.62 -8.33
N HIS A 74 29.15 -12.50 -8.73
CA HIS A 74 28.13 -12.46 -9.79
C HIS A 74 28.80 -12.97 -11.06
N VAL A 75 28.50 -14.21 -11.43
CA VAL A 75 29.11 -14.90 -12.58
C VAL A 75 28.69 -14.19 -13.88
N PHE A 76 27.43 -13.73 -13.95
CA PHE A 76 26.90 -13.03 -15.11
C PHE A 76 26.74 -11.53 -14.84
N ARG A 77 27.24 -10.72 -15.79
CA ARG A 77 27.14 -9.25 -15.77
C ARG A 77 26.19 -8.70 -16.83
N SER A 78 25.85 -9.52 -17.82
CA SER A 78 24.97 -9.17 -18.94
C SER A 78 23.66 -9.95 -18.85
N PRO A 79 22.50 -9.33 -19.19
CA PRO A 79 21.21 -10.02 -19.28
C PRO A 79 21.04 -10.79 -20.59
N LEU A 80 22.01 -10.79 -21.49
CA LEU A 80 21.93 -11.43 -22.82
C LEU A 80 22.16 -12.95 -22.72
N LEU A 81 21.26 -13.71 -23.32
CA LEU A 81 21.34 -15.19 -23.37
C LEU A 81 22.62 -15.69 -24.02
N SER A 82 23.06 -15.06 -25.14
CA SER A 82 24.29 -15.41 -25.83
C SER A 82 25.54 -15.35 -24.96
N ASP A 83 25.63 -14.27 -24.16
CA ASP A 83 26.75 -14.05 -23.26
C ASP A 83 26.73 -15.05 -22.08
N ALA A 84 25.53 -15.37 -21.58
CA ALA A 84 25.35 -16.35 -20.51
C ALA A 84 25.75 -17.75 -20.97
N ILE A 85 25.36 -18.16 -22.20
CA ILE A 85 25.75 -19.46 -22.81
C ILE A 85 27.26 -19.51 -23.03
N ALA A 86 27.85 -18.49 -23.65
CA ALA A 86 29.28 -18.44 -23.89
C ALA A 86 30.10 -18.49 -22.60
N THR A 87 29.63 -17.77 -21.55
CA THR A 87 30.27 -17.78 -20.21
C THR A 87 30.16 -19.16 -19.57
N PHE A 88 29.00 -19.82 -19.68
CA PHE A 88 28.78 -21.16 -19.16
C PHE A 88 29.68 -22.19 -19.85
N ASP A 89 29.72 -22.22 -21.19
CA ASP A 89 30.51 -23.15 -21.97
C ASP A 89 32.02 -23.01 -21.67
N ALA A 90 32.49 -21.78 -21.47
CA ALA A 90 33.86 -21.51 -21.04
C ALA A 90 34.18 -22.02 -19.61
N HIS A 91 33.20 -21.92 -18.67
CA HIS A 91 33.37 -22.34 -17.29
C HIS A 91 33.24 -23.88 -17.12
N VAL A 92 32.36 -24.52 -17.87
CA VAL A 92 32.23 -26.01 -17.86
C VAL A 92 33.54 -26.67 -18.26
N ALA A 93 34.26 -26.07 -19.22
CA ALA A 93 35.56 -26.55 -19.64
C ALA A 93 36.66 -26.44 -18.55
N SER A 94 36.47 -25.53 -17.57
CA SER A 94 37.49 -25.20 -16.55
C SER A 94 37.17 -25.69 -15.13
N SER A 95 35.91 -26.01 -14.82
CA SER A 95 35.49 -26.41 -13.48
C SER A 95 34.24 -27.29 -13.45
N PRO A 96 34.36 -28.59 -13.08
CA PRO A 96 33.24 -29.54 -13.13
C PRO A 96 32.25 -29.44 -11.99
N SER A 97 32.40 -28.53 -11.01
CA SER A 97 31.54 -28.42 -9.81
C SER A 97 30.67 -27.14 -9.79
N LEU A 98 30.06 -26.82 -10.92
CA LEU A 98 29.16 -25.67 -11.02
C LEU A 98 27.77 -26.06 -10.53
N ASP A 99 27.19 -25.24 -9.60
CA ASP A 99 25.81 -25.42 -9.15
C ASP A 99 24.83 -24.71 -10.11
N PRO A 100 23.93 -25.48 -10.78
CA PRO A 100 22.95 -24.92 -11.71
C PRO A 100 22.06 -23.85 -11.09
N THR A 101 21.74 -23.97 -9.78
CA THR A 101 20.87 -23.03 -9.06
C THR A 101 21.55 -21.66 -8.93
N SER A 102 22.82 -21.66 -8.54
CA SER A 102 23.61 -20.43 -8.38
C SER A 102 23.82 -19.72 -9.71
N LEU A 103 24.07 -20.47 -10.79
CA LEU A 103 24.21 -19.94 -12.14
C LEU A 103 22.91 -19.27 -12.61
N LEU A 104 21.79 -19.97 -12.51
CA LEU A 104 20.49 -19.44 -12.92
C LEU A 104 20.10 -18.21 -12.07
N GLN A 105 20.32 -18.26 -10.76
CA GLN A 105 20.07 -17.13 -9.88
C GLN A 105 20.92 -15.91 -10.26
N SER A 106 22.19 -16.10 -10.59
CA SER A 106 23.08 -15.03 -11.05
C SER A 106 22.60 -14.41 -12.36
N PHE A 107 22.14 -15.24 -13.31
CA PHE A 107 21.59 -14.78 -14.59
C PHE A 107 20.28 -14.00 -14.42
N CYS A 108 19.35 -14.51 -13.61
CA CYS A 108 18.12 -13.80 -13.28
C CYS A 108 18.41 -12.45 -12.58
N ASN A 109 19.38 -12.41 -11.66
CA ASN A 109 19.78 -11.18 -10.97
C ASN A 109 20.45 -10.15 -11.90
N ALA A 110 21.07 -10.59 -13.00
CA ALA A 110 21.62 -9.72 -14.05
C ALA A 110 20.51 -9.05 -14.90
N GLY A 111 19.23 -9.40 -14.67
CA GLY A 111 18.08 -8.82 -15.35
C GLY A 111 17.66 -9.57 -16.61
N ALA A 112 18.00 -10.87 -16.74
CA ALA A 112 17.58 -11.71 -17.85
C ALA A 112 16.04 -11.78 -17.95
N SER A 113 15.52 -11.92 -19.17
CA SER A 113 14.09 -12.18 -19.33
C SER A 113 13.75 -13.62 -18.87
N PRO A 114 12.52 -13.89 -18.39
CA PRO A 114 12.13 -15.24 -18.01
C PRO A 114 12.19 -16.25 -19.16
N ALA A 115 11.99 -15.81 -20.42
CA ALA A 115 12.14 -16.65 -21.60
C ALA A 115 13.60 -17.04 -21.85
N ASP A 116 14.52 -16.09 -21.69
CA ASP A 116 15.96 -16.33 -21.78
C ASP A 116 16.46 -17.22 -20.63
N ALA A 117 15.94 -17.01 -19.41
CA ALA A 117 16.25 -17.84 -18.25
C ALA A 117 15.79 -19.30 -18.46
N LEU A 118 14.61 -19.51 -19.08
CA LEU A 118 14.13 -20.84 -19.44
C LEU A 118 15.02 -21.48 -20.55
N SER A 119 15.40 -20.71 -21.56
CA SER A 119 16.28 -21.17 -22.64
C SER A 119 17.67 -21.51 -22.12
N PHE A 120 18.19 -20.71 -21.22
CA PHE A 120 19.46 -20.98 -20.52
C PHE A 120 19.36 -22.25 -19.65
N LEU A 121 18.30 -22.46 -18.91
CA LEU A 121 18.10 -23.66 -18.11
C LEU A 121 18.04 -24.91 -19.02
N ARG A 122 17.36 -24.84 -20.18
CA ARG A 122 17.35 -25.93 -21.17
C ARG A 122 18.72 -26.23 -21.74
N HIS A 123 19.56 -25.20 -21.96
CA HIS A 123 20.92 -25.37 -22.46
C HIS A 123 21.82 -26.07 -21.43
N ILE A 124 21.72 -25.72 -20.16
CA ILE A 124 22.57 -26.31 -19.10
C ILE A 124 22.10 -27.70 -18.64
N SER A 125 20.80 -28.02 -18.80
CA SER A 125 20.21 -29.28 -18.34
C SER A 125 20.93 -30.58 -18.80
N PRO A 126 21.42 -30.69 -20.05
CA PRO A 126 22.14 -31.89 -20.49
C PRO A 126 23.50 -32.06 -19.81
N SER A 127 24.16 -30.97 -19.47
CA SER A 127 25.51 -30.95 -18.88
C SER A 127 25.53 -31.00 -17.38
N LEU A 128 24.54 -30.36 -16.76
CA LEU A 128 24.37 -30.24 -15.30
C LEU A 128 22.92 -30.55 -14.99
N ALA A 129 22.63 -31.68 -14.35
CA ALA A 129 21.27 -32.04 -13.94
C ALA A 129 20.71 -31.00 -12.92
N PRO A 130 19.78 -30.11 -13.32
CA PRO A 130 19.25 -29.10 -12.42
C PRO A 130 18.38 -29.73 -11.36
N GLY A 131 18.68 -29.40 -10.10
CA GLY A 131 17.84 -29.80 -8.96
C GLY A 131 16.57 -28.94 -8.87
N ARG A 132 15.61 -29.33 -8.02
CA ARG A 132 14.35 -28.62 -7.79
C ARG A 132 14.56 -27.13 -7.50
N ALA A 133 15.62 -26.77 -6.77
CA ALA A 133 15.92 -25.39 -6.41
C ALA A 133 16.12 -24.48 -7.65
N ALA A 134 16.74 -24.98 -8.73
CA ALA A 134 16.89 -24.20 -9.97
C ALA A 134 15.53 -23.90 -10.63
N PHE A 135 14.62 -24.87 -10.65
CA PHE A 135 13.25 -24.66 -11.17
C PHE A 135 12.44 -23.71 -10.30
N HIS A 136 12.60 -23.75 -8.96
CA HIS A 136 11.96 -22.80 -8.06
C HIS A 136 12.47 -21.36 -8.29
N VAL A 137 13.77 -21.18 -8.58
CA VAL A 137 14.34 -19.88 -8.96
C VAL A 137 13.68 -19.38 -10.24
N LEU A 138 13.55 -20.23 -11.27
CA LEU A 138 12.93 -19.86 -12.54
C LEU A 138 11.44 -19.51 -12.36
N LEU A 139 10.67 -20.35 -11.67
CA LEU A 139 9.27 -20.07 -11.36
C LEU A 139 9.10 -18.78 -10.53
N GLY A 140 9.97 -18.55 -9.55
CA GLY A 140 10.00 -17.30 -8.77
C GLY A 140 10.29 -16.09 -9.64
N HIS A 141 11.20 -16.22 -10.60
CA HIS A 141 11.53 -15.15 -11.55
C HIS A 141 10.35 -14.85 -12.50
N THR A 142 9.61 -15.88 -12.96
CA THR A 142 8.40 -15.68 -13.77
C THR A 142 7.30 -14.93 -13.02
N CYS A 143 7.22 -15.03 -11.68
CA CYS A 143 6.26 -14.27 -10.88
C CYS A 143 6.47 -12.75 -10.96
N LEU A 144 7.67 -12.29 -11.28
CA LEU A 144 8.02 -10.86 -11.32
C LEU A 144 7.74 -10.22 -12.68
N HIS A 145 7.51 -11.01 -13.72
CA HIS A 145 7.37 -10.55 -15.09
C HIS A 145 6.06 -11.02 -15.73
N PRO A 146 5.11 -10.11 -16.02
CA PRO A 146 3.80 -10.49 -16.58
C PRO A 146 3.85 -11.11 -18.00
N SER A 147 4.92 -10.88 -18.74
CA SER A 147 5.16 -11.44 -20.09
C SER A 147 5.97 -12.75 -20.09
N ALA A 148 6.00 -13.46 -18.96
CA ALA A 148 6.78 -14.66 -18.77
C ALA A 148 6.25 -15.85 -19.61
N PRO A 149 7.13 -16.86 -19.94
CA PRO A 149 6.71 -18.11 -20.52
C PRO A 149 5.70 -18.84 -19.64
N ASP A 150 4.92 -19.74 -20.24
CA ASP A 150 3.93 -20.51 -19.52
C ASP A 150 4.59 -21.34 -18.40
N PRO A 151 4.18 -21.17 -17.13
CA PRO A 151 4.69 -21.99 -16.04
C PRO A 151 4.50 -23.49 -16.24
N ALA A 152 3.52 -23.91 -17.04
CA ALA A 152 3.33 -25.31 -17.42
C ALA A 152 4.56 -25.89 -18.13
N ALA A 153 5.20 -25.12 -19.02
CA ALA A 153 6.41 -25.54 -19.71
C ALA A 153 7.61 -25.72 -18.76
N VAL A 154 7.66 -24.97 -17.68
CA VAL A 154 8.69 -25.11 -16.64
C VAL A 154 8.44 -26.38 -15.83
N LEU A 155 7.19 -26.70 -15.51
CA LEU A 155 6.80 -27.94 -14.80
C LEU A 155 7.08 -29.19 -15.67
N ASP A 156 6.87 -29.10 -16.98
CA ASP A 156 7.23 -30.19 -17.92
C ASP A 156 8.73 -30.42 -17.90
N LEU A 157 9.52 -29.37 -18.11
CA LEU A 157 10.96 -29.46 -18.05
C LEU A 157 11.48 -29.99 -16.72
N MET A 158 10.83 -29.68 -15.61
CA MET A 158 11.14 -30.18 -14.29
C MET A 158 10.92 -31.70 -14.22
N SER A 159 9.81 -32.18 -14.76
CA SER A 159 9.49 -33.61 -14.82
C SER A 159 10.46 -34.37 -15.74
N ASP A 160 10.78 -33.82 -16.90
CA ASP A 160 11.71 -34.41 -17.88
C ASP A 160 13.13 -34.56 -17.32
N ASN A 161 13.53 -33.69 -16.43
CA ASN A 161 14.83 -33.76 -15.73
C ASN A 161 14.81 -34.62 -14.45
N GLY A 162 13.79 -35.47 -14.24
CA GLY A 162 13.71 -36.37 -13.12
C GLY A 162 13.45 -35.68 -11.76
N SER A 163 13.03 -34.44 -11.77
CA SER A 163 12.70 -33.64 -10.59
C SER A 163 11.20 -33.38 -10.56
N PRO A 164 10.34 -34.31 -10.09
CA PRO A 164 8.89 -34.13 -10.15
C PRO A 164 8.46 -32.90 -9.34
N PRO A 165 7.45 -32.15 -9.86
CA PRO A 165 6.88 -30.99 -9.16
C PRO A 165 6.41 -31.34 -7.75
N ASP A 166 6.60 -30.41 -6.82
CA ASP A 166 6.16 -30.46 -5.43
C ASP A 166 5.17 -29.33 -5.11
N ALA A 167 4.69 -29.25 -3.86
CA ALA A 167 3.76 -28.22 -3.42
C ALA A 167 4.32 -26.79 -3.61
N ALA A 168 5.64 -26.59 -3.44
CA ALA A 168 6.28 -25.31 -3.63
C ALA A 168 6.31 -24.92 -5.13
N SER A 169 6.58 -25.88 -6.03
CA SER A 169 6.50 -25.67 -7.49
C SER A 169 5.08 -25.32 -7.93
N ALA A 170 4.07 -26.01 -7.33
CA ALA A 170 2.66 -25.74 -7.58
C ALA A 170 2.28 -24.31 -7.15
N ASP A 171 2.66 -23.88 -5.95
CA ASP A 171 2.38 -22.53 -5.46
C ASP A 171 3.03 -21.46 -6.34
N LEU A 172 4.30 -21.64 -6.71
CA LEU A 172 5.03 -20.70 -7.57
C LEU A 172 4.41 -20.62 -8.98
N ALA A 173 4.05 -21.75 -9.58
CA ALA A 173 3.42 -21.78 -10.91
C ALA A 173 2.07 -21.07 -10.93
N VAL A 174 1.24 -21.31 -9.90
CA VAL A 174 -0.05 -20.63 -9.73
C VAL A 174 0.14 -19.14 -9.49
N ARG A 175 1.12 -18.73 -8.67
CA ARG A 175 1.43 -17.31 -8.43
C ARG A 175 1.91 -16.61 -9.69
N ALA A 176 2.73 -17.27 -10.53
CA ALA A 176 3.19 -16.72 -11.79
C ALA A 176 2.03 -16.40 -12.73
N LEU A 177 1.08 -17.33 -12.91
CA LEU A 177 -0.13 -17.09 -13.71
C LEU A 177 -1.01 -15.97 -13.13
N CYS A 178 -1.17 -15.93 -11.80
CA CYS A 178 -1.93 -14.88 -11.14
C CYS A 178 -1.27 -13.49 -11.24
N SER A 179 0.05 -13.39 -11.29
CA SER A 179 0.75 -12.10 -11.49
C SER A 179 0.63 -11.60 -12.93
N ALA A 180 0.51 -12.51 -13.89
CA ALA A 180 0.21 -12.21 -15.29
C ALA A 180 -1.28 -11.96 -15.56
N ASP A 181 -2.13 -11.88 -14.52
CA ASP A 181 -3.61 -11.74 -14.56
C ASP A 181 -4.33 -12.89 -15.30
N ARG A 182 -3.67 -14.06 -15.44
CA ARG A 182 -4.17 -15.29 -16.08
C ARG A 182 -4.84 -16.20 -15.05
N LEU A 183 -5.87 -15.69 -14.34
CA LEU A 183 -6.52 -16.41 -13.23
C LEU A 183 -7.20 -17.72 -13.66
N ASP A 184 -7.85 -17.71 -14.83
CA ASP A 184 -8.57 -18.87 -15.34
C ASP A 184 -7.59 -19.99 -15.71
N ASP A 185 -6.44 -19.65 -16.33
CA ASP A 185 -5.37 -20.60 -16.64
C ASP A 185 -4.76 -21.19 -15.35
N ALA A 186 -4.62 -20.40 -14.31
CA ALA A 186 -4.15 -20.87 -13.00
C ALA A 186 -5.11 -21.95 -12.42
N CYS A 187 -6.41 -21.81 -12.59
CA CYS A 187 -7.39 -22.83 -12.19
C CYS A 187 -7.31 -24.09 -13.05
N VAL A 188 -7.17 -23.93 -14.36
CA VAL A 188 -6.99 -25.07 -15.28
C VAL A 188 -5.74 -25.86 -14.92
N LEU A 189 -4.60 -25.16 -14.75
CA LEU A 189 -3.34 -25.78 -14.35
C LEU A 189 -3.46 -26.52 -13.00
N LEU A 190 -4.14 -25.90 -12.04
CA LEU A 190 -4.38 -26.52 -10.74
C LEU A 190 -5.19 -27.81 -10.85
N ARG A 191 -6.30 -27.81 -11.60
CA ARG A 191 -7.18 -28.97 -11.75
C ARG A 191 -6.52 -30.12 -12.52
N ASP A 192 -5.89 -29.78 -13.63
CA ASP A 192 -5.44 -30.79 -14.59
C ASP A 192 -4.12 -31.43 -14.18
N ARG A 193 -3.26 -30.67 -13.51
CA ARG A 193 -1.87 -31.10 -13.30
C ARG A 193 -1.41 -31.07 -11.83
N LEU A 194 -1.97 -30.19 -11.03
CA LEU A 194 -1.44 -29.90 -9.69
C LEU A 194 -2.37 -30.34 -8.54
N ALA A 195 -3.56 -30.85 -8.84
CA ALA A 195 -4.55 -31.19 -7.82
C ALA A 195 -4.07 -32.17 -6.74
N SER A 196 -3.16 -33.09 -7.12
CA SER A 196 -2.62 -34.09 -6.19
C SER A 196 -1.45 -33.59 -5.34
N ILE A 197 -0.81 -32.48 -5.74
CA ILE A 197 0.40 -31.96 -5.10
C ILE A 197 0.21 -30.58 -4.49
N ALA A 198 -0.81 -29.84 -4.94
CA ALA A 198 -1.13 -28.52 -4.41
C ALA A 198 -1.56 -28.61 -2.95
N ASP A 199 -1.01 -27.73 -2.15
CA ASP A 199 -1.33 -27.63 -0.74
C ASP A 199 -2.46 -26.61 -0.45
N ARG A 200 -2.84 -26.49 0.80
CA ARG A 200 -3.85 -25.55 1.26
C ARG A 200 -3.45 -24.08 1.01
N PHE A 201 -2.15 -23.76 1.04
CA PHE A 201 -1.67 -22.40 0.78
C PHE A 201 -1.96 -21.97 -0.65
N THR A 202 -1.71 -22.85 -1.61
CA THR A 202 -2.01 -22.62 -3.04
C THR A 202 -3.50 -22.37 -3.25
N TYR A 203 -4.38 -23.20 -2.67
CA TYR A 203 -5.83 -23.01 -2.73
C TYR A 203 -6.26 -21.71 -2.05
N ASN A 204 -5.78 -21.39 -0.85
CA ASN A 204 -6.12 -20.15 -0.13
C ASN A 204 -5.65 -18.90 -0.90
N PHE A 205 -4.50 -18.98 -1.56
CA PHE A 205 -4.02 -17.90 -2.43
C PHE A 205 -4.99 -17.66 -3.60
N LEU A 206 -5.41 -18.73 -4.30
CA LEU A 206 -6.39 -18.63 -5.39
C LEU A 206 -7.74 -18.13 -4.89
N VAL A 207 -8.27 -18.69 -3.82
CA VAL A 207 -9.55 -18.24 -3.20
C VAL A 207 -9.49 -16.74 -2.94
N ARG A 208 -8.39 -16.24 -2.35
CA ARG A 208 -8.20 -14.81 -2.09
C ARG A 208 -8.16 -13.98 -3.37
N ARG A 209 -7.48 -14.46 -4.43
CA ARG A 209 -7.38 -13.75 -5.72
C ARG A 209 -8.73 -13.73 -6.43
N PHE A 210 -9.40 -14.87 -6.55
CA PHE A 210 -10.73 -14.96 -7.17
C PHE A 210 -11.76 -14.13 -6.42
N ALA A 211 -11.80 -14.24 -5.10
CA ALA A 211 -12.68 -13.46 -4.25
C ALA A 211 -12.47 -11.93 -4.38
N ARG A 212 -11.33 -11.50 -4.89
CA ARG A 212 -11.03 -10.07 -5.11
C ARG A 212 -11.41 -9.57 -6.50
N TYR A 213 -11.26 -10.41 -7.53
CA TYR A 213 -11.37 -9.98 -8.93
C TYR A 213 -12.51 -10.64 -9.70
N ARG A 214 -13.13 -11.69 -9.15
CA ARG A 214 -14.18 -12.47 -9.79
C ARG A 214 -15.43 -12.58 -8.90
N PRO A 215 -16.59 -13.03 -9.43
CA PRO A 215 -17.77 -13.30 -8.61
C PRO A 215 -17.48 -14.31 -7.51
N ILE A 216 -18.09 -14.14 -6.35
CA ILE A 216 -17.86 -14.99 -5.16
C ILE A 216 -18.18 -16.48 -5.42
N SER A 217 -19.07 -16.79 -6.37
CA SER A 217 -19.39 -18.15 -6.78
C SER A 217 -18.16 -18.95 -7.22
N THR A 218 -17.18 -18.30 -7.87
CA THR A 218 -15.94 -18.95 -8.30
C THR A 218 -15.04 -19.31 -7.09
N ALA A 219 -15.01 -18.46 -6.07
CA ALA A 219 -14.30 -18.78 -4.82
C ALA A 219 -14.94 -19.98 -4.10
N TYR A 220 -16.27 -20.09 -4.11
CA TYR A 220 -16.97 -21.27 -3.57
C TYR A 220 -16.68 -22.55 -4.37
N ALA A 221 -16.56 -22.45 -5.70
CA ALA A 221 -16.19 -23.59 -6.54
C ALA A 221 -14.78 -24.08 -6.18
N LEU A 222 -13.82 -23.19 -6.01
CA LEU A 222 -12.46 -23.54 -5.57
C LEU A 222 -12.41 -24.21 -4.20
N ILE A 223 -13.28 -23.81 -3.27
CA ILE A 223 -13.37 -24.47 -1.96
C ILE A 223 -13.98 -25.87 -2.09
N LYS A 224 -14.91 -26.07 -3.02
CA LYS A 224 -15.42 -27.41 -3.32
C LYS A 224 -14.32 -28.32 -3.89
N GLU A 225 -13.46 -27.77 -4.76
CA GLU A 225 -12.30 -28.47 -5.31
C GLU A 225 -11.26 -28.79 -4.23
N LEU A 226 -10.95 -27.84 -3.35
CA LEU A 226 -10.08 -28.06 -2.17
C LEU A 226 -10.55 -29.25 -1.35
N ARG A 227 -11.87 -29.34 -1.07
CA ARG A 227 -12.45 -30.47 -0.37
C ARG A 227 -12.37 -31.78 -1.17
N GLY A 228 -12.56 -31.71 -2.48
CA GLY A 228 -12.39 -32.83 -3.41
C GLY A 228 -10.96 -33.38 -3.42
N ALA A 229 -9.96 -32.53 -3.22
CA ALA A 229 -8.56 -32.89 -3.02
C ALA A 229 -8.23 -33.43 -1.61
N GLY A 230 -9.24 -33.68 -0.76
CA GLY A 230 -9.06 -34.19 0.59
C GLY A 230 -8.61 -33.14 1.61
N LEU A 231 -8.46 -31.89 1.20
CA LEU A 231 -8.05 -30.80 2.08
C LEU A 231 -9.27 -30.17 2.77
N GLN A 232 -9.13 -29.79 4.04
CA GLN A 232 -10.20 -29.09 4.76
C GLN A 232 -9.95 -27.59 4.78
N PRO A 233 -11.01 -26.76 4.55
CA PRO A 233 -10.93 -25.32 4.74
C PRO A 233 -10.48 -24.97 6.16
N ASP A 234 -9.59 -23.99 6.29
CA ASP A 234 -9.07 -23.51 7.56
C ASP A 234 -9.56 -22.09 7.87
N LEU A 235 -9.09 -21.51 8.99
CA LEU A 235 -9.42 -20.15 9.40
C LEU A 235 -9.11 -19.14 8.28
N VAL A 236 -7.99 -19.30 7.55
CA VAL A 236 -7.60 -18.40 6.44
C VAL A 236 -8.58 -18.51 5.27
N THR A 237 -9.03 -19.73 4.94
CA THR A 237 -10.03 -19.96 3.89
C THR A 237 -11.35 -19.23 4.21
N TYR A 238 -11.87 -19.40 5.42
CA TYR A 238 -13.09 -18.73 5.86
C TYR A 238 -12.92 -17.22 5.91
N THR A 239 -11.78 -16.73 6.41
CA THR A 239 -11.49 -15.30 6.49
C THR A 239 -11.44 -14.65 5.10
N ASN A 240 -10.81 -15.30 4.12
CA ASN A 240 -10.78 -14.84 2.73
C ASN A 240 -12.21 -14.75 2.12
N LEU A 241 -13.07 -15.71 2.43
CA LEU A 241 -14.47 -15.66 2.01
C LEU A 241 -15.25 -14.53 2.68
N ILE A 242 -15.10 -14.38 4.01
CA ILE A 242 -15.75 -13.32 4.77
C ILE A 242 -15.33 -11.94 4.23
N ASP A 243 -14.05 -11.72 3.99
CA ASP A 243 -13.55 -10.49 3.37
C ASP A 243 -14.18 -10.24 1.98
N ALA A 244 -14.29 -11.30 1.17
CA ALA A 244 -14.89 -11.20 -0.15
C ALA A 244 -16.38 -10.82 -0.12
N VAL A 245 -17.17 -11.47 0.72
CA VAL A 245 -18.60 -11.20 0.83
C VAL A 245 -18.87 -9.83 1.48
N CYS A 246 -18.01 -9.39 2.41
CA CYS A 246 -18.07 -8.03 2.97
C CYS A 246 -17.80 -6.97 1.91
N ARG A 247 -16.80 -7.16 1.04
CA ARG A 247 -16.55 -6.27 -0.10
C ARG A 247 -17.69 -6.28 -1.10
N GLY A 248 -18.32 -7.43 -1.32
CA GLY A 248 -19.53 -7.58 -2.12
C GLY A 248 -20.80 -7.04 -1.44
N ARG A 249 -20.69 -6.43 -0.26
CA ARG A 249 -21.78 -5.88 0.55
C ARG A 249 -22.84 -6.90 0.96
N ASN A 250 -22.52 -8.21 0.94
CA ASN A 250 -23.41 -9.29 1.37
C ASN A 250 -23.13 -9.69 2.81
N LEU A 251 -23.53 -8.85 3.76
CA LEU A 251 -23.21 -9.03 5.18
C LEU A 251 -23.99 -10.17 5.83
N ARG A 252 -25.18 -10.52 5.31
CA ARG A 252 -25.92 -11.72 5.75
C ARG A 252 -25.10 -12.99 5.53
N GLU A 253 -24.45 -13.09 4.37
CA GLU A 253 -23.55 -14.20 4.08
C GLU A 253 -22.28 -14.17 4.93
N ALA A 254 -21.74 -12.97 5.22
CA ALA A 254 -20.59 -12.84 6.12
C ALA A 254 -20.89 -13.37 7.53
N THR A 255 -22.05 -13.01 8.10
CA THR A 255 -22.50 -13.53 9.39
C THR A 255 -22.72 -15.04 9.36
N ARG A 256 -23.30 -15.58 8.25
CA ARG A 256 -23.48 -17.01 8.07
C ARG A 256 -22.14 -17.77 7.99
N LEU A 257 -21.15 -17.18 7.31
CA LEU A 257 -19.79 -17.75 7.25
C LEU A 257 -19.08 -17.72 8.60
N LEU A 258 -19.30 -16.68 9.39
CA LEU A 258 -18.77 -16.60 10.77
C LEU A 258 -19.36 -17.73 11.62
N GLY A 259 -20.67 -18.05 11.51
CA GLY A 259 -21.27 -19.19 12.15
C GLY A 259 -20.63 -20.52 11.71
N LYS A 260 -20.49 -20.72 10.39
CA LYS A 260 -19.85 -21.93 9.83
C LYS A 260 -18.40 -22.11 10.26
N LEU A 261 -17.67 -21.02 10.46
CA LEU A 261 -16.30 -21.03 10.98
C LEU A 261 -16.29 -21.57 12.42
N ALA A 262 -17.24 -21.09 13.26
CA ALA A 262 -17.40 -21.58 14.62
C ALA A 262 -17.86 -23.06 14.66
N ASP A 263 -18.81 -23.45 13.82
CA ASP A 263 -19.30 -24.84 13.66
C ASP A 263 -18.17 -25.80 13.24
N ALA A 264 -17.22 -25.30 12.44
CA ALA A 264 -16.04 -26.05 12.04
C ALA A 264 -14.96 -26.15 13.15
N GLY A 265 -15.25 -25.63 14.34
CA GLY A 265 -14.37 -25.69 15.50
C GLY A 265 -13.27 -24.64 15.54
N PHE A 266 -13.29 -23.66 14.63
CA PHE A 266 -12.32 -22.56 14.62
C PHE A 266 -12.80 -21.41 15.49
N LYS A 267 -11.93 -20.89 16.34
CA LYS A 267 -12.20 -19.65 17.08
C LYS A 267 -11.89 -18.46 16.15
N PRO A 268 -12.89 -17.54 15.90
CA PRO A 268 -12.60 -16.31 15.18
C PRO A 268 -11.49 -15.50 15.86
N ASP A 269 -10.66 -14.85 15.08
CA ASP A 269 -9.64 -13.94 15.59
C ASP A 269 -10.07 -12.47 15.46
N CYS A 270 -9.26 -11.57 16.01
CA CYS A 270 -9.49 -10.12 15.92
C CYS A 270 -9.64 -9.66 14.47
N TYR A 271 -8.87 -10.24 13.55
CA TYR A 271 -8.90 -9.86 12.14
C TYR A 271 -10.26 -10.17 11.48
N VAL A 272 -10.87 -11.32 11.74
CA VAL A 272 -12.20 -11.68 11.22
C VAL A 272 -13.26 -10.67 11.66
N TYR A 273 -13.26 -10.28 12.94
CA TYR A 273 -14.18 -9.28 13.46
C TYR A 273 -13.97 -7.91 12.83
N ASN A 274 -12.71 -7.48 12.67
CA ASN A 274 -12.36 -6.22 12.02
C ASN A 274 -12.84 -6.18 10.55
N VAL A 275 -12.72 -7.27 9.81
CA VAL A 275 -13.23 -7.39 8.43
C VAL A 275 -14.73 -7.22 8.36
N ILE A 276 -15.48 -7.87 9.27
CA ILE A 276 -16.95 -7.78 9.32
C ILE A 276 -17.39 -6.37 9.71
N MET A 277 -16.80 -5.76 10.74
CA MET A 277 -17.10 -4.38 11.15
C MET A 277 -16.82 -3.40 10.01
N LYS A 278 -15.68 -3.55 9.30
CA LYS A 278 -15.38 -2.75 8.12
C LYS A 278 -16.43 -2.92 7.02
N GLY A 279 -16.91 -4.16 6.81
CA GLY A 279 -17.99 -4.46 5.88
C GLY A 279 -19.27 -3.68 6.23
N TYR A 280 -19.69 -3.70 7.48
CA TYR A 280 -20.86 -2.95 7.96
C TYR A 280 -20.67 -1.43 7.80
N CYS A 281 -19.46 -0.89 8.06
CA CYS A 281 -19.14 0.52 7.79
C CYS A 281 -19.24 0.89 6.30
N MET A 282 -19.00 -0.06 5.38
CA MET A 282 -19.11 0.17 3.92
C MET A 282 -20.56 0.27 3.43
N VAL A 283 -21.51 -0.34 4.14
CA VAL A 283 -22.95 -0.30 3.82
C VAL A 283 -23.73 0.63 4.73
N ASP A 284 -23.03 1.44 5.53
CA ASP A 284 -23.61 2.45 6.42
C ASP A 284 -24.53 1.86 7.53
N GLN A 285 -24.30 0.59 7.92
CA GLN A 285 -25.02 -0.10 9.00
C GLN A 285 -24.25 -0.03 10.32
N TYR A 286 -24.24 1.14 10.93
CA TYR A 286 -23.36 1.41 12.09
C TYR A 286 -23.86 0.80 13.40
N GLY A 287 -25.18 0.51 13.54
CA GLY A 287 -25.71 -0.25 14.66
C GLY A 287 -25.07 -1.62 14.77
N GLU A 288 -25.04 -2.32 13.65
CA GLU A 288 -24.44 -3.65 13.54
C GLU A 288 -22.93 -3.65 13.86
N VAL A 289 -22.21 -2.56 13.56
CA VAL A 289 -20.79 -2.43 13.91
C VAL A 289 -20.60 -2.55 15.42
N MET A 290 -21.47 -1.90 16.19
CA MET A 290 -21.41 -1.96 17.66
C MET A 290 -21.82 -3.33 18.20
N GLU A 291 -22.78 -4.01 17.56
CA GLU A 291 -23.15 -5.37 17.93
C GLU A 291 -22.00 -6.35 17.72
N VAL A 292 -21.32 -6.25 16.56
CA VAL A 292 -20.14 -7.06 16.24
C VAL A 292 -18.99 -6.80 17.22
N TYR A 293 -18.77 -5.53 17.61
CA TYR A 293 -17.78 -5.17 18.61
C TYR A 293 -18.10 -5.76 19.99
N ASN A 294 -19.37 -5.67 20.43
CA ASN A 294 -19.79 -6.23 21.70
C ASN A 294 -19.65 -7.75 21.69
N ARG A 295 -20.08 -8.42 20.62
CA ARG A 295 -19.88 -9.87 20.45
C ARG A 295 -18.43 -10.28 20.51
N MET A 296 -17.54 -9.53 19.88
CA MET A 296 -16.09 -9.77 19.94
C MET A 296 -15.58 -9.75 21.40
N LYS A 297 -16.06 -8.80 22.21
CA LYS A 297 -15.72 -8.70 23.64
C LYS A 297 -16.30 -9.84 24.45
N ASP A 298 -17.55 -10.19 24.21
CA ASP A 298 -18.27 -11.29 24.91
C ASP A 298 -17.59 -12.65 24.67
N GLU A 299 -17.04 -12.83 23.46
CA GLU A 299 -16.22 -14.01 23.12
C GLU A 299 -14.77 -13.94 23.66
N GLY A 300 -14.44 -12.90 24.45
CA GLY A 300 -13.13 -12.73 25.09
C GLY A 300 -12.00 -12.36 24.14
N ILE A 301 -12.32 -11.85 22.94
CA ILE A 301 -11.33 -11.41 21.97
C ILE A 301 -11.01 -9.95 22.25
N LYS A 302 -9.74 -9.66 22.51
CA LYS A 302 -9.29 -8.29 22.82
C LYS A 302 -9.27 -7.43 21.57
N PRO A 303 -9.94 -6.27 21.57
CA PRO A 303 -9.81 -5.28 20.51
C PRO A 303 -8.37 -4.81 20.34
N ASP A 304 -7.98 -4.54 19.11
CA ASP A 304 -6.67 -3.97 18.75
C ASP A 304 -6.83 -2.55 18.18
N LEU A 305 -5.71 -1.92 17.83
CA LEU A 305 -5.70 -0.58 17.23
C LEU A 305 -6.57 -0.51 15.95
N VAL A 306 -6.58 -1.58 15.13
CA VAL A 306 -7.38 -1.65 13.89
C VAL A 306 -8.87 -1.70 14.22
N THR A 307 -9.25 -2.42 15.29
CA THR A 307 -10.63 -2.47 15.82
C THR A 307 -11.12 -1.05 16.16
N TYR A 308 -10.36 -0.34 16.99
CA TYR A 308 -10.73 1.00 17.41
C TYR A 308 -10.76 1.99 16.24
N ASN A 309 -9.77 1.94 15.33
CA ASN A 309 -9.76 2.76 14.12
C ASN A 309 -10.99 2.52 13.25
N THR A 310 -11.42 1.26 13.12
CA THR A 310 -12.64 0.89 12.37
C THR A 310 -13.90 1.45 13.05
N LEU A 311 -13.98 1.38 14.37
CA LEU A 311 -15.09 1.94 15.15
C LEU A 311 -15.15 3.46 15.02
N VAL A 312 -14.04 4.15 15.24
CA VAL A 312 -13.98 5.62 15.12
C VAL A 312 -14.33 6.05 13.71
N TYR A 313 -13.79 5.37 12.68
CA TYR A 313 -14.13 5.63 11.28
C TYR A 313 -15.63 5.45 11.02
N GLY A 314 -16.20 4.31 11.41
CA GLY A 314 -17.61 3.99 11.21
C GLY A 314 -18.53 5.00 11.89
N LEU A 315 -18.32 5.28 13.18
CA LEU A 315 -19.09 6.22 13.97
C LEU A 315 -18.96 7.66 13.44
N SER A 316 -17.75 8.06 13.04
CA SER A 316 -17.52 9.38 12.43
C SER A 316 -18.25 9.53 11.10
N LYS A 317 -18.24 8.48 10.27
CA LYS A 317 -18.97 8.43 9.01
C LYS A 317 -20.48 8.47 9.21
N ALA A 318 -21.00 7.84 10.25
CA ALA A 318 -22.41 7.92 10.71
C ALA A 318 -22.79 9.32 11.23
N GLY A 319 -21.81 10.13 11.57
CA GLY A 319 -22.01 11.40 12.24
C GLY A 319 -22.30 11.28 13.75
N MET A 320 -22.03 10.12 14.34
CA MET A 320 -22.12 9.85 15.79
C MET A 320 -20.85 10.31 16.50
N LEU A 321 -20.51 11.58 16.33
CA LEU A 321 -19.22 12.17 16.74
C LEU A 321 -18.94 12.08 18.24
N SER A 322 -19.98 12.20 19.07
CA SER A 322 -19.84 12.07 20.53
C SER A 322 -19.42 10.66 20.95
N GLN A 323 -19.95 9.63 20.27
CA GLN A 323 -19.53 8.25 20.51
C GLN A 323 -18.14 7.98 19.96
N ALA A 324 -17.83 8.49 18.75
CA ALA A 324 -16.49 8.35 18.18
C ALA A 324 -15.41 8.99 19.08
N LYS A 325 -15.68 10.15 19.67
CA LYS A 325 -14.76 10.80 20.65
C LYS A 325 -14.55 9.95 21.91
N LYS A 326 -15.61 9.31 22.45
CA LYS A 326 -15.45 8.42 23.61
C LYS A 326 -14.49 7.25 23.33
N PHE A 327 -14.41 6.79 22.10
CA PHE A 327 -13.46 5.72 21.75
C PHE A 327 -12.01 6.18 21.76
N LEU A 328 -11.71 7.49 21.65
CA LEU A 328 -10.35 8.00 21.87
C LEU A 328 -9.92 7.77 23.34
N ASP A 329 -10.83 8.01 24.29
CA ASP A 329 -10.58 7.81 25.71
C ASP A 329 -10.44 6.29 25.99
N VAL A 330 -11.37 5.47 25.48
CA VAL A 330 -11.32 4.00 25.61
C VAL A 330 -10.03 3.41 25.05
N MET A 331 -9.51 3.93 23.93
CA MET A 331 -8.23 3.53 23.38
C MET A 331 -7.09 3.79 24.37
N ALA A 332 -7.04 4.99 24.94
CA ALA A 332 -6.03 5.37 25.92
C ALA A 332 -6.08 4.47 27.17
N ASP A 333 -7.30 4.24 27.71
CA ASP A 333 -7.54 3.39 28.90
C ASP A 333 -7.12 1.92 28.67
N THR A 334 -7.22 1.44 27.41
CA THR A 334 -6.82 0.07 27.03
C THR A 334 -5.37 -0.03 26.58
N GLY A 335 -4.59 1.06 26.69
CA GLY A 335 -3.18 1.11 26.30
C GLY A 335 -2.93 1.21 24.80
N HIS A 336 -3.95 1.57 24.02
CA HIS A 336 -3.85 1.82 22.60
C HIS A 336 -3.96 3.32 22.35
N PHE A 337 -2.84 3.95 22.01
CA PHE A 337 -2.87 5.40 21.74
C PHE A 337 -3.46 5.68 20.35
N PRO A 338 -4.36 6.69 20.24
CA PRO A 338 -4.88 7.15 18.95
C PRO A 338 -3.74 7.53 17.99
N ASP A 339 -3.83 7.04 16.78
CA ASP A 339 -2.86 7.32 15.72
C ASP A 339 -3.40 8.34 14.71
N VAL A 340 -2.60 8.65 13.69
CA VAL A 340 -2.97 9.57 12.60
C VAL A 340 -4.28 9.16 11.92
N VAL A 341 -4.53 7.84 11.78
CA VAL A 341 -5.75 7.32 11.14
C VAL A 341 -6.98 7.59 12.01
N THR A 342 -6.84 7.39 13.32
CA THR A 342 -7.91 7.66 14.30
C THR A 342 -8.34 9.12 14.26
N TYR A 343 -7.38 10.04 14.43
CA TYR A 343 -7.63 11.48 14.43
C TYR A 343 -8.20 11.96 13.09
N THR A 344 -7.58 11.56 11.97
CA THR A 344 -8.03 11.95 10.62
C THR A 344 -9.46 11.46 10.34
N SER A 345 -9.81 10.25 10.77
CA SER A 345 -11.16 9.70 10.63
C SER A 345 -12.20 10.52 11.37
N LEU A 346 -11.89 10.93 12.59
CA LEU A 346 -12.79 11.77 13.41
C LEU A 346 -12.92 13.18 12.83
N MET A 347 -11.80 13.81 12.45
CA MET A 347 -11.80 15.12 11.79
C MET A 347 -12.61 15.12 10.49
N ASN A 348 -12.47 14.07 9.66
CA ASN A 348 -13.28 13.93 8.45
C ASN A 348 -14.79 13.86 8.76
N GLY A 349 -15.17 13.13 9.79
CA GLY A 349 -16.56 13.08 10.27
C GLY A 349 -17.08 14.45 10.73
N MET A 350 -16.27 15.20 11.50
CA MET A 350 -16.59 16.56 11.95
C MET A 350 -16.75 17.52 10.77
N CYS A 351 -15.81 17.50 9.82
CA CYS A 351 -15.89 18.32 8.59
C CYS A 351 -17.15 18.01 7.76
N ARG A 352 -17.53 16.74 7.66
CA ARG A 352 -18.77 16.33 6.96
C ARG A 352 -20.05 16.85 7.64
N LYS A 353 -20.04 17.01 8.96
CA LYS A 353 -21.12 17.60 9.75
C LYS A 353 -21.08 19.14 9.78
N GLY A 354 -20.09 19.75 9.14
CA GLY A 354 -19.92 21.22 9.10
C GLY A 354 -19.13 21.79 10.28
N ASP A 355 -18.66 20.96 11.22
CA ASP A 355 -17.84 21.38 12.37
C ASP A 355 -16.34 21.39 12.01
N ALA A 356 -15.98 22.18 11.00
CA ALA A 356 -14.59 22.29 10.57
C ALA A 356 -13.71 23.01 11.59
N LEU A 357 -14.28 23.93 12.39
CA LEU A 357 -13.54 24.65 13.44
C LEU A 357 -13.27 23.74 14.64
N GLY A 358 -14.22 22.88 15.02
CA GLY A 358 -13.98 21.84 16.02
C GLY A 358 -12.94 20.84 15.56
N ALA A 359 -12.93 20.47 14.28
CA ALA A 359 -11.92 19.61 13.70
C ALA A 359 -10.52 20.25 13.71
N LEU A 360 -10.41 21.57 13.54
CA LEU A 360 -9.14 22.30 13.65
C LEU A 360 -8.55 22.22 15.07
N LYS A 361 -9.41 22.39 16.09
CA LYS A 361 -8.98 22.21 17.50
C LYS A 361 -8.51 20.77 17.77
N LEU A 362 -9.14 19.79 17.12
CA LEU A 362 -8.73 18.40 17.24
C LEU A 362 -7.37 18.15 16.55
N LEU A 363 -7.03 18.90 15.51
CA LEU A 363 -5.71 18.88 14.89
C LEU A 363 -4.64 19.41 15.84
N GLU A 364 -4.91 20.52 16.53
CA GLU A 364 -4.04 21.09 17.57
C GLU A 364 -3.84 20.07 18.72
N GLU A 365 -4.92 19.45 19.20
CA GLU A 365 -4.86 18.38 20.23
C GLU A 365 -4.01 17.19 19.80
N MET A 366 -4.12 16.79 18.53
CA MET A 366 -3.33 15.70 17.95
C MET A 366 -1.82 16.01 18.01
N GLU A 367 -1.43 17.24 17.65
CA GLU A 367 -0.04 17.70 17.69
C GLU A 367 0.48 17.81 19.14
N GLU A 368 -0.33 18.34 20.07
CA GLU A 368 0.00 18.44 21.51
C GLU A 368 0.24 17.06 22.13
N LYS A 369 -0.50 16.04 21.69
CA LYS A 369 -0.31 14.65 22.13
C LYS A 369 0.85 13.94 21.42
N GLY A 370 1.64 14.66 20.61
CA GLY A 370 2.81 14.12 19.91
C GLY A 370 2.49 13.27 18.69
N CYS A 371 1.24 13.25 18.23
CA CYS A 371 0.85 12.56 17.01
C CYS A 371 0.98 13.52 15.82
N THR A 372 2.02 13.37 15.00
CA THR A 372 2.29 14.27 13.87
C THR A 372 1.30 14.08 12.73
N PRO A 373 0.56 15.14 12.30
CA PRO A 373 -0.32 15.07 11.15
C PRO A 373 0.44 14.77 9.85
N ASN A 374 -0.18 14.03 8.96
CA ASN A 374 0.37 13.74 7.64
C ASN A 374 -0.37 14.51 6.53
N GLU A 375 0.09 14.35 5.28
CA GLU A 375 -0.52 14.99 4.10
C GLU A 375 -2.03 14.70 4.00
N CYS A 376 -2.47 13.47 4.30
CA CYS A 376 -3.89 13.10 4.27
C CYS A 376 -4.72 13.87 5.32
N THR A 377 -4.16 14.09 6.51
CA THR A 377 -4.80 14.87 7.58
C THR A 377 -5.02 16.31 7.13
N TYR A 378 -3.97 16.96 6.63
CA TYR A 378 -4.06 18.34 6.13
C TYR A 378 -5.00 18.47 4.94
N ASN A 379 -4.95 17.55 3.96
CA ASN A 379 -5.88 17.52 2.82
C ASN A 379 -7.33 17.40 3.29
N THR A 380 -7.61 16.53 4.27
CA THR A 380 -8.95 16.37 4.86
C THR A 380 -9.43 17.66 5.50
N MET A 381 -8.58 18.33 6.27
CA MET A 381 -8.89 19.58 6.95
C MET A 381 -9.13 20.72 5.96
N LEU A 382 -8.28 20.88 4.94
CA LEU A 382 -8.45 21.89 3.89
C LEU A 382 -9.78 21.72 3.17
N MET A 383 -10.11 20.49 2.76
CA MET A 383 -11.40 20.21 2.12
C MET A 383 -12.57 20.54 3.04
N GLY A 384 -12.46 20.25 4.35
CA GLY A 384 -13.47 20.58 5.36
C GLY A 384 -13.67 22.08 5.52
N LEU A 385 -12.59 22.84 5.69
CA LEU A 385 -12.59 24.31 5.82
C LEU A 385 -13.16 25.00 4.57
N CYS A 386 -12.79 24.52 3.37
CA CYS A 386 -13.35 25.03 2.13
C CYS A 386 -14.86 24.81 2.02
N LYS A 387 -15.36 23.64 2.42
CA LYS A 387 -16.79 23.32 2.43
C LYS A 387 -17.55 24.14 3.48
N ALA A 388 -16.95 24.37 4.63
CA ALA A 388 -17.51 25.19 5.71
C ALA A 388 -17.39 26.69 5.44
N LYS A 389 -16.80 27.10 4.30
CA LYS A 389 -16.54 28.51 3.92
C LYS A 389 -15.60 29.26 4.88
N CYS A 390 -14.82 28.56 5.68
CA CYS A 390 -13.80 29.11 6.57
C CYS A 390 -12.48 29.33 5.83
N LEU A 391 -12.50 30.13 4.75
CA LEU A 391 -11.39 30.21 3.78
C LEU A 391 -10.12 30.82 4.38
N ASP A 392 -10.22 31.78 5.29
CA ASP A 392 -9.04 32.41 5.92
C ASP A 392 -8.24 31.39 6.71
N LYS A 393 -8.92 30.50 7.46
CA LYS A 393 -8.28 29.36 8.14
C LYS A 393 -7.75 28.31 7.15
N GLY A 394 -8.45 28.12 6.03
CA GLY A 394 -8.00 27.24 4.95
C GLY A 394 -6.70 27.73 4.30
N ILE A 395 -6.56 29.05 4.06
CA ILE A 395 -5.34 29.65 3.53
C ILE A 395 -4.18 29.52 4.52
N GLN A 396 -4.42 29.77 5.81
CA GLN A 396 -3.41 29.60 6.86
C GLN A 396 -2.90 28.15 6.88
N LEU A 397 -3.80 27.17 6.90
CA LEU A 397 -3.45 25.75 6.89
C LEU A 397 -2.69 25.33 5.63
N TYR A 398 -3.07 25.90 4.48
CA TYR A 398 -2.35 25.69 3.22
C TYR A 398 -0.91 26.23 3.28
N GLN A 399 -0.72 27.43 3.87
CA GLN A 399 0.62 28.00 4.07
C GLN A 399 1.50 27.14 4.99
N GLU A 400 0.92 26.57 6.05
CA GLU A 400 1.62 25.62 6.92
C GLU A 400 2.05 24.35 6.19
N MET A 401 1.18 23.80 5.32
CA MET A 401 1.53 22.65 4.49
C MET A 401 2.73 22.93 3.58
N ILE A 402 2.72 24.10 2.93
CA ILE A 402 3.85 24.53 2.06
C ILE A 402 5.13 24.67 2.89
N ALA A 403 5.05 25.28 4.06
CA ALA A 403 6.19 25.46 4.96
C ALA A 403 6.78 24.12 5.43
N LYS A 404 5.93 23.11 5.62
CA LYS A 404 6.32 21.72 5.97
C LYS A 404 6.69 20.87 4.74
N ALA A 405 6.76 21.45 3.53
CA ALA A 405 7.02 20.77 2.25
C ALA A 405 6.06 19.59 1.96
N MET A 406 4.84 19.65 2.46
CA MET A 406 3.81 18.62 2.24
C MET A 406 3.10 18.86 0.90
N LYS A 407 2.69 17.77 0.24
CA LYS A 407 1.99 17.84 -1.06
C LYS A 407 0.47 17.85 -0.86
N LEU A 408 -0.21 18.73 -1.61
CA LEU A 408 -1.65 18.65 -1.75
C LEU A 408 -2.03 17.61 -2.81
N GLU A 409 -3.13 16.91 -2.53
CA GLU A 409 -3.79 16.07 -3.54
C GLU A 409 -4.51 16.93 -4.58
N ASN A 410 -4.55 16.47 -5.85
CA ASN A 410 -5.25 17.18 -6.94
C ASN A 410 -6.70 17.56 -6.62
N PRO A 411 -7.54 16.68 -6.01
CA PRO A 411 -8.90 17.06 -5.62
C PRO A 411 -8.96 18.18 -4.58
N THR A 412 -7.94 18.28 -3.72
CA THR A 412 -7.84 19.33 -2.68
C THR A 412 -7.49 20.66 -3.33
N TYR A 413 -6.53 20.70 -4.26
CA TYR A 413 -6.26 21.89 -5.08
C TYR A 413 -7.52 22.39 -5.79
N ALA A 414 -8.21 21.50 -6.52
CA ALA A 414 -9.44 21.86 -7.24
C ALA A 414 -10.52 22.42 -6.31
N THR A 415 -10.64 21.87 -5.10
CA THR A 415 -11.63 22.32 -4.12
C THR A 415 -11.26 23.68 -3.54
N LEU A 416 -9.98 23.91 -3.19
CA LEU A 416 -9.47 25.15 -2.65
C LEU A 416 -9.60 26.29 -3.68
N VAL A 417 -9.12 26.08 -4.90
CA VAL A 417 -9.22 27.06 -5.99
C VAL A 417 -10.68 27.41 -6.26
N ARG A 418 -11.58 26.43 -6.35
CA ARG A 418 -13.01 26.68 -6.57
C ARG A 418 -13.65 27.47 -5.42
N ALA A 419 -13.27 27.19 -4.19
CA ALA A 419 -13.77 27.89 -3.02
C ALA A 419 -13.30 29.34 -2.98
N LEU A 420 -12.02 29.59 -3.29
CA LEU A 420 -11.43 30.94 -3.39
C LEU A 420 -12.08 31.75 -4.49
N CYS A 421 -12.27 31.17 -5.69
CA CYS A 421 -12.96 31.84 -6.80
C CYS A 421 -14.41 32.21 -6.43
N ARG A 422 -15.16 31.33 -5.77
CA ARG A 422 -16.53 31.60 -5.32
C ARG A 422 -16.60 32.73 -4.29
N ALA A 423 -15.57 32.88 -3.46
CA ALA A 423 -15.44 33.97 -2.51
C ALA A 423 -14.87 35.27 -3.12
N ASN A 424 -14.70 35.30 -4.45
CA ASN A 424 -14.08 36.40 -5.19
C ASN A 424 -12.62 36.73 -4.81
N LYS A 425 -11.94 35.73 -4.19
CA LYS A 425 -10.52 35.78 -3.84
C LYS A 425 -9.67 35.24 -5.00
N ILE A 426 -9.69 35.97 -6.14
CA ILE A 426 -9.09 35.50 -7.42
C ILE A 426 -7.58 35.52 -7.37
N ALA A 427 -6.97 36.49 -6.67
CA ALA A 427 -5.52 36.60 -6.56
C ALA A 427 -4.93 35.41 -5.82
N GLU A 428 -5.54 35.07 -4.67
CA GLU A 428 -5.14 33.91 -3.87
C GLU A 428 -5.38 32.58 -4.61
N ALA A 429 -6.48 32.47 -5.38
CA ALA A 429 -6.73 31.30 -6.21
C ALA A 429 -5.65 31.10 -7.27
N TYR A 430 -5.17 32.21 -7.86
CA TYR A 430 -4.10 32.18 -8.84
C TYR A 430 -2.75 31.79 -8.19
N GLU A 431 -2.43 32.35 -7.04
CA GLU A 431 -1.19 32.01 -6.31
C GLU A 431 -1.11 30.52 -5.93
N VAL A 432 -2.24 29.96 -5.47
CA VAL A 432 -2.35 28.52 -5.18
C VAL A 432 -2.12 27.69 -6.45
N PHE A 433 -2.66 28.13 -7.57
CA PHE A 433 -2.53 27.44 -8.85
C PHE A 433 -1.10 27.52 -9.41
N ASP A 434 -0.49 28.71 -9.39
CA ASP A 434 0.88 28.97 -9.85
C ASP A 434 1.90 28.16 -9.07
N TYR A 435 1.75 28.12 -7.73
CA TYR A 435 2.57 27.26 -6.87
C TYR A 435 2.42 25.76 -7.21
N ALA A 436 1.21 25.31 -7.52
CA ALA A 436 0.95 23.92 -7.87
C ALA A 436 1.66 23.52 -9.18
N ILE A 437 1.75 24.44 -10.14
CA ILE A 437 2.50 24.25 -11.39
C ILE A 437 4.01 24.23 -11.11
N ASP A 438 4.54 25.21 -10.39
CA ASP A 438 5.97 25.36 -10.11
C ASP A 438 6.51 24.18 -9.29
N SER A 439 5.74 23.70 -8.34
CA SER A 439 6.09 22.54 -7.50
C SER A 439 5.91 21.18 -8.22
N LYS A 440 5.45 21.18 -9.48
CA LYS A 440 5.08 19.95 -10.24
C LYS A 440 4.12 19.04 -9.48
N SER A 441 3.35 19.59 -8.56
CA SER A 441 2.37 18.84 -7.76
C SER A 441 1.08 18.59 -8.53
N LEU A 442 0.81 19.37 -9.59
CA LEU A 442 -0.36 19.24 -10.42
C LEU A 442 -0.11 18.19 -11.51
N THR A 443 -0.56 16.98 -11.27
CA THR A 443 -0.44 15.85 -12.20
C THR A 443 -1.71 15.63 -13.02
N ASP A 444 -2.82 16.32 -12.68
CA ASP A 444 -4.13 16.13 -13.28
C ASP A 444 -4.72 17.47 -13.77
N VAL A 445 -5.46 17.38 -14.86
CA VAL A 445 -6.17 18.51 -15.50
C VAL A 445 -7.34 19.02 -14.65
N THR A 446 -7.80 18.25 -13.65
CA THR A 446 -9.00 18.56 -12.85
C THR A 446 -8.91 19.88 -12.08
N ALA A 447 -7.76 20.19 -11.48
CA ALA A 447 -7.58 21.46 -10.76
C ALA A 447 -7.54 22.66 -11.74
N TYR A 448 -6.89 22.47 -12.88
CA TYR A 448 -6.89 23.43 -13.97
C TYR A 448 -8.31 23.71 -14.49
N MET A 449 -9.08 22.65 -14.79
CA MET A 449 -10.47 22.78 -15.24
C MET A 449 -11.35 23.47 -14.18
N ALA A 450 -11.07 23.25 -12.89
CA ALA A 450 -11.79 23.91 -11.80
C ALA A 450 -11.52 25.42 -11.77
N LEU A 451 -10.28 25.84 -11.99
CA LEU A 451 -9.91 27.26 -12.09
C LEU A 451 -10.52 27.90 -13.35
N GLU A 452 -10.34 27.27 -14.51
CA GLU A 452 -10.87 27.74 -15.80
C GLU A 452 -12.38 27.94 -15.73
N ASN A 453 -13.14 26.92 -15.27
CA ASN A 453 -14.60 27.01 -15.17
C ASN A 453 -15.04 28.08 -14.16
N SER A 454 -14.30 28.23 -13.05
CA SER A 454 -14.62 29.24 -12.04
C SER A 454 -14.38 30.67 -12.57
N LEU A 455 -13.29 30.87 -13.31
CA LEU A 455 -12.98 32.16 -13.93
C LEU A 455 -13.95 32.50 -15.08
N LYS A 456 -14.35 31.54 -15.90
CA LYS A 456 -15.41 31.69 -16.91
C LYS A 456 -16.73 32.09 -16.27
N TRP A 457 -17.11 31.45 -15.17
CA TRP A 457 -18.33 31.75 -14.42
C TRP A 457 -18.31 33.20 -13.86
N LEU A 458 -17.15 33.70 -13.43
CA LEU A 458 -16.97 35.09 -12.97
C LEU A 458 -16.84 36.12 -14.11
N ASN A 459 -17.05 35.71 -15.36
CA ASN A 459 -16.91 36.53 -16.55
C ASN A 459 -15.52 37.18 -16.71
N LYS A 460 -14.47 36.48 -16.27
CA LYS A 460 -13.06 36.90 -16.39
C LYS A 460 -12.37 36.21 -17.58
N ALA A 461 -13.03 36.14 -18.72
CA ALA A 461 -12.56 35.42 -19.91
C ALA A 461 -11.15 35.81 -20.37
N LYS A 462 -10.78 37.07 -20.19
CA LYS A 462 -9.45 37.58 -20.58
C LYS A 462 -8.34 36.96 -19.73
N VAL A 463 -8.57 36.84 -18.42
CA VAL A 463 -7.64 36.21 -17.48
C VAL A 463 -7.52 34.69 -17.75
N VAL A 464 -8.61 34.05 -18.19
CA VAL A 464 -8.60 32.62 -18.56
C VAL A 464 -7.63 32.37 -19.72
N ASN A 465 -7.67 33.20 -20.75
CA ASN A 465 -6.82 33.03 -21.93
C ASN A 465 -5.33 33.23 -21.61
N GLU A 466 -5.00 34.18 -20.74
CA GLU A 466 -3.63 34.42 -20.28
C GLU A 466 -3.10 33.23 -19.47
N ILE A 467 -3.92 32.68 -18.52
CA ILE A 467 -3.57 31.49 -17.72
C ILE A 467 -3.43 30.26 -18.62
N MET A 468 -4.31 30.09 -19.63
CA MET A 468 -4.21 29.00 -20.58
C MET A 468 -2.90 29.02 -21.36
N ALA A 469 -2.49 30.16 -21.82
CA ALA A 469 -1.23 30.32 -22.56
C ALA A 469 -0.03 29.94 -21.67
N ASP A 470 -0.01 30.37 -20.41
CA ASP A 470 1.05 30.07 -19.45
C ASP A 470 1.08 28.59 -19.06
N PHE A 471 -0.08 27.98 -18.80
CA PHE A 471 -0.19 26.56 -18.47
C PHE A 471 0.30 25.66 -19.61
N TRP A 472 -0.16 25.91 -20.84
CA TRP A 472 0.24 25.10 -21.99
C TRP A 472 1.70 25.31 -22.40
N SER A 473 2.25 26.50 -22.16
CA SER A 473 3.68 26.77 -22.40
C SER A 473 4.58 26.03 -21.40
N ALA A 474 4.12 25.88 -20.14
CA ALA A 474 4.85 25.18 -19.08
C ALA A 474 4.75 23.64 -19.18
N ASN A 475 3.62 23.11 -19.67
CA ASN A 475 3.32 21.66 -19.71
C ASN A 475 3.27 21.13 -21.16
N LYS A 476 4.36 21.27 -21.93
CA LYS A 476 4.47 20.70 -23.29
C LYS A 476 4.21 19.18 -23.39
N VAL A 477 4.22 18.46 -22.27
CA VAL A 477 4.05 17.00 -22.22
C VAL A 477 2.57 16.57 -22.24
N VAL A 478 1.62 17.43 -21.90
CA VAL A 478 0.18 17.10 -21.85
C VAL A 478 -0.51 17.26 -23.22
N CYS A 479 0.17 17.81 -24.21
CA CYS A 479 -0.38 18.04 -25.55
C CYS A 479 -0.68 16.76 -26.37
N CYS A 480 -0.17 15.59 -25.98
CA CYS A 480 -0.38 14.31 -26.70
C CYS A 480 -1.70 13.59 -26.38
N LEU A 481 -2.54 14.14 -25.51
CA LEU A 481 -3.81 13.51 -25.10
C LEU A 481 -5.06 14.15 -25.75
N ARG A 482 -4.90 15.03 -26.75
CA ARG A 482 -6.00 15.68 -27.47
C ARG A 482 -6.03 15.43 -28.99
N THR A 483 -5.27 14.44 -29.48
CA THR A 483 -5.44 13.92 -30.84
C THR A 483 -6.03 12.53 -30.84
#